data_b5efb592d587391dfb26bb6a4908b78c
#
_entry.id   b5efb592d587391dfb26bb6a4908b78c
#
_cell.length_a   1.000
_cell.length_b   1.000
_cell.length_c   1.000
_cell.angle_alpha   90.00
_cell.angle_beta   90.00
_cell.angle_gamma   90.00
#
_symmetry.space_group_name_H-M   'P 1'
#
loop_
_entity.id
_entity.type
_entity.pdbx_description
1 polymer ?
#
loop_
_entity_poly.entity_id
_entity_poly.type
_entity_poly.pdbx_seq_one_letter_code
_entity_poly.pdbx_strand_id
1 'polypeptide(L)'
;TLETAAKEMGESTAFTASEAAEGLNYLALAGYSADQAATALPYTLKLAGAGAMDLADASDMVTDAMSALNLEANNKNLSTFSDQLAKSASTTNTNVKQLGEAILTVGGTAANLKGGTAELNTALGILANNGIKGAEGGTHLRNMLLSLESPTAAAAKQLEKLGVNVY
;
A
#
# COMPACT_ATOMS: atom_id res chain seq x y z
N THR A 1 16.88 20.66 -0.50
CA THR A 1 17.87 19.58 -0.33
C THR A 1 17.34 18.49 0.58
N LEU A 2 17.96 17.30 0.61
CA LEU A 2 17.58 16.23 1.54
C LEU A 2 17.72 16.68 3.01
N GLU A 3 18.76 17.47 3.33
CA GLU A 3 18.94 18.05 4.66
C GLU A 3 17.76 18.95 5.07
N THR A 4 17.29 19.79 4.15
CA THR A 4 16.12 20.64 4.38
C THR A 4 14.86 19.81 4.66
N ALA A 5 14.63 18.77 3.85
CA ALA A 5 13.50 17.87 4.04
C ALA A 5 13.55 17.16 5.42
N ALA A 6 14.73 16.65 5.83
CA ALA A 6 14.88 16.03 7.13
C ALA A 6 14.62 16.99 8.30
N LYS A 7 15.10 18.24 8.21
CA LYS A 7 14.85 19.27 9.23
C LYS A 7 13.36 19.66 9.32
N GLU A 8 12.72 19.90 8.18
CA GLU A 8 11.28 20.21 8.12
C GLU A 8 10.42 19.09 8.72
N MET A 9 10.78 17.84 8.46
CA MET A 9 10.09 16.69 9.06
C MET A 9 10.34 16.59 10.56
N GLY A 10 11.54 16.90 11.04
CA GLY A 10 11.86 16.95 12.46
C GLY A 10 11.10 18.05 13.23
N GLU A 11 10.72 19.14 12.55
CA GLU A 11 9.93 20.24 13.13
C GLU A 11 8.42 19.99 13.09
N SER A 12 7.94 19.23 12.07
CA SER A 12 6.51 19.09 11.78
C SER A 12 5.90 17.72 12.14
N THR A 13 6.74 16.74 12.54
CA THR A 13 6.29 15.38 12.89
C THR A 13 6.76 14.99 14.30
N ALA A 14 6.35 13.81 14.75
CA ALA A 14 6.83 13.23 16.01
C ALA A 14 8.27 12.65 15.92
N PHE A 15 8.86 12.65 14.73
CA PHE A 15 10.21 12.16 14.49
C PHE A 15 11.23 13.31 14.58
N THR A 16 12.43 13.01 15.02
CA THR A 16 13.56 13.94 15.00
C THR A 16 14.09 14.12 13.58
N ALA A 17 14.85 15.20 13.33
CA ALA A 17 15.53 15.40 12.06
C ALA A 17 16.53 14.27 11.73
N SER A 18 17.14 13.63 12.75
CA SER A 18 18.02 12.49 12.57
C SER A 18 17.26 11.24 12.12
N GLU A 19 16.13 10.95 12.72
CA GLU A 19 15.24 9.86 12.28
C GLU A 19 14.68 10.11 10.88
N ALA A 20 14.31 11.34 10.56
CA ALA A 20 13.89 11.71 9.21
C ALA A 20 15.02 11.53 8.17
N ALA A 21 16.27 11.86 8.54
CA ALA A 21 17.44 11.60 7.69
C ALA A 21 17.69 10.09 7.51
N GLU A 22 17.44 9.28 8.54
CA GLU A 22 17.50 7.83 8.45
C GLU A 22 16.41 7.28 7.51
N GLY A 23 15.20 7.80 7.58
CA GLY A 23 14.12 7.48 6.63
C GLY A 23 14.49 7.80 5.18
N LEU A 24 15.16 8.93 4.91
CA LEU A 24 15.70 9.23 3.58
C LEU A 24 16.72 8.21 3.13
N ASN A 25 17.58 7.73 4.04
CA ASN A 25 18.56 6.71 3.73
C ASN A 25 17.90 5.37 3.35
N TYR A 26 16.86 4.93 4.08
CA TYR A 26 16.12 3.71 3.73
C TYR A 26 15.44 3.84 2.36
N LEU A 27 14.79 4.96 2.06
CA LEU A 27 14.18 5.22 0.75
C LEU A 27 15.22 5.21 -0.38
N ALA A 28 16.42 5.76 -0.14
CA ALA A 28 17.51 5.71 -1.12
C ALA A 28 18.05 4.29 -1.32
N LEU A 29 18.18 3.49 -0.25
CA LEU A 29 18.57 2.08 -0.33
C LEU A 29 17.55 1.24 -1.10
N ALA A 30 16.25 1.58 -1.01
CA ALA A 30 15.18 0.97 -1.80
C ALA A 30 15.16 1.44 -3.28
N GLY A 31 16.09 2.29 -3.69
CA GLY A 31 16.29 2.72 -5.08
C GLY A 31 15.61 4.03 -5.48
N TYR A 32 15.03 4.78 -4.55
CA TYR A 32 14.46 6.09 -4.85
C TYR A 32 15.57 7.12 -5.11
N SER A 33 15.36 7.96 -6.13
CA SER A 33 16.19 9.15 -6.34
C SER A 33 16.04 10.14 -5.18
N ALA A 34 16.93 11.12 -5.06
CA ALA A 34 16.86 12.16 -4.02
C ALA A 34 15.52 12.88 -4.01
N ASP A 35 14.96 13.19 -5.19
CA ASP A 35 13.66 13.88 -5.31
C ASP A 35 12.49 12.95 -4.92
N GLN A 36 12.54 11.69 -5.31
CA GLN A 36 11.55 10.70 -4.92
C GLN A 36 11.59 10.43 -3.40
N ALA A 37 12.79 10.29 -2.83
CA ALA A 37 12.96 10.09 -1.39
C ALA A 37 12.44 11.29 -0.58
N ALA A 38 12.77 12.52 -0.99
CA ALA A 38 12.25 13.73 -0.35
C ALA A 38 10.73 13.83 -0.46
N THR A 39 10.15 13.43 -1.60
CA THR A 39 8.70 13.39 -1.81
C THR A 39 8.02 12.31 -0.98
N ALA A 40 8.62 11.13 -0.84
CA ALA A 40 8.06 10.01 -0.11
C ALA A 40 8.19 10.13 1.42
N LEU A 41 9.22 10.82 1.90
CA LEU A 41 9.54 10.91 3.32
C LEU A 41 8.35 11.29 4.22
N PRO A 42 7.57 12.37 3.98
CA PRO A 42 6.46 12.74 4.85
C PRO A 42 5.38 11.65 4.95
N TYR A 43 5.14 10.92 3.87
CA TYR A 43 4.17 9.84 3.83
C TYR A 43 4.67 8.59 4.55
N THR A 44 5.96 8.28 4.39
CA THR A 44 6.62 7.19 5.10
C THR A 44 6.61 7.41 6.61
N LEU A 45 6.98 8.61 7.08
CA LEU A 45 6.92 8.97 8.51
C LEU A 45 5.49 8.92 9.06
N LYS A 46 4.51 9.42 8.30
CA LYS A 46 3.09 9.33 8.67
C LYS A 46 2.62 7.89 8.85
N LEU A 47 2.99 6.99 7.94
CA LEU A 47 2.64 5.57 8.01
C LEU A 47 3.38 4.84 9.13
N ALA A 48 4.66 5.15 9.35
CA ALA A 48 5.44 4.63 10.47
C ALA A 48 4.77 4.98 11.80
N GLY A 49 4.39 6.24 12.00
CA GLY A 49 3.68 6.70 13.19
C GLY A 49 2.29 6.08 13.35
N ALA A 50 1.50 6.05 12.28
CA ALA A 50 0.15 5.48 12.29
C ALA A 50 0.14 3.95 12.51
N GLY A 51 1.15 3.26 12.01
CA GLY A 51 1.30 1.81 12.12
C GLY A 51 2.12 1.34 13.33
N ALA A 52 2.70 2.24 14.10
CA ALA A 52 3.71 1.95 15.11
C ALA A 52 4.82 1.01 14.56
N MET A 53 5.32 1.35 13.38
CA MET A 53 6.32 0.57 12.65
C MET A 53 7.67 1.29 12.67
N ASP A 54 8.75 0.52 12.55
CA ASP A 54 10.07 1.06 12.31
C ASP A 54 10.15 1.79 10.95
N LEU A 55 11.04 2.79 10.84
CA LEU A 55 11.21 3.56 9.61
C LEU A 55 11.70 2.69 8.44
N ALA A 56 12.51 1.68 8.71
CA ALA A 56 12.92 0.70 7.71
C ALA A 56 11.71 -0.04 7.14
N ASP A 57 10.90 -0.66 8.00
CA ASP A 57 9.66 -1.38 7.62
C ASP A 57 8.70 -0.48 6.85
N ALA A 58 8.52 0.77 7.28
CA ALA A 58 7.64 1.73 6.62
C ALA A 58 8.16 2.16 5.24
N SER A 59 9.49 2.32 5.10
CA SER A 59 10.13 2.66 3.83
C SER A 59 10.00 1.52 2.83
N ASP A 60 10.30 0.30 3.25
CA ASP A 60 10.14 -0.90 2.42
C ASP A 60 8.68 -1.09 1.99
N MET A 61 7.73 -0.96 2.93
CA MET A 61 6.31 -1.06 2.61
C MET A 61 5.87 -0.04 1.55
N VAL A 62 6.29 1.22 1.66
CA VAL A 62 5.92 2.28 0.71
C VAL A 62 6.54 2.02 -0.66
N THR A 63 7.84 1.72 -0.72
CA THR A 63 8.55 1.51 -1.99
C THR A 63 8.07 0.25 -2.71
N ASP A 64 7.88 -0.83 -1.98
CA ASP A 64 7.41 -2.10 -2.51
C ASP A 64 5.94 -2.01 -2.97
N ALA A 65 5.06 -1.33 -2.19
CA ALA A 65 3.68 -1.16 -2.58
C ALA A 65 3.55 -0.29 -3.85
N MET A 66 4.29 0.83 -3.95
CA MET A 66 4.30 1.64 -5.17
C MET A 66 4.74 0.81 -6.38
N SER A 67 5.79 0.02 -6.22
CA SER A 67 6.31 -0.87 -7.26
C SER A 67 5.29 -1.96 -7.64
N ALA A 68 4.77 -2.69 -6.66
CA ALA A 68 3.83 -3.80 -6.87
C ALA A 68 2.52 -3.33 -7.54
N LEU A 69 2.05 -2.13 -7.20
CA LEU A 69 0.84 -1.54 -7.77
C LEU A 69 1.11 -0.75 -9.07
N ASN A 70 2.36 -0.77 -9.56
CA ASN A 70 2.79 -0.01 -10.73
C ASN A 70 2.43 1.48 -10.64
N LEU A 71 2.63 2.07 -9.47
CA LEU A 71 2.38 3.47 -9.17
C LEU A 71 3.69 4.25 -9.14
N GLU A 72 3.72 5.37 -9.83
CA GLU A 72 4.83 6.31 -9.74
C GLU A 72 4.90 6.93 -8.34
N ALA A 73 6.12 7.01 -7.76
CA ALA A 73 6.38 7.62 -6.46
C ALA A 73 6.32 9.16 -6.53
N ASN A 74 5.15 9.70 -6.84
CA ASN A 74 4.86 11.12 -6.85
C ASN A 74 3.92 11.50 -5.71
N ASN A 75 3.84 12.80 -5.43
CA ASN A 75 3.08 13.34 -4.30
C ASN A 75 1.61 12.89 -4.31
N LYS A 76 0.96 12.86 -5.48
CA LYS A 76 -0.44 12.46 -5.63
C LYS A 76 -0.66 10.99 -5.24
N ASN A 77 0.14 10.09 -5.81
CA ASN A 77 0.01 8.64 -5.58
C ASN A 77 0.35 8.29 -4.12
N LEU A 78 1.44 8.85 -3.59
CA LEU A 78 1.88 8.64 -2.21
C LEU A 78 0.85 9.16 -1.19
N SER A 79 0.30 10.37 -1.40
CA SER A 79 -0.77 10.92 -0.55
C SER A 79 -2.00 10.02 -0.60
N THR A 80 -2.47 9.69 -1.81
CA THR A 80 -3.66 8.85 -1.99
C THR A 80 -3.48 7.49 -1.33
N PHE A 81 -2.35 6.82 -1.55
CA PHE A 81 -2.03 5.53 -0.94
C PHE A 81 -2.03 5.61 0.58
N SER A 82 -1.29 6.57 1.15
CA SER A 82 -1.17 6.73 2.60
C SER A 82 -2.50 7.04 3.27
N ASP A 83 -3.30 7.93 2.68
CA ASP A 83 -4.59 8.34 3.24
C ASP A 83 -5.61 7.18 3.18
N GLN A 84 -5.62 6.42 2.09
CA GLN A 84 -6.49 5.25 1.96
C GLN A 84 -6.09 4.13 2.92
N LEU A 85 -4.79 3.87 3.08
CA LEU A 85 -4.28 2.88 4.00
C LEU A 85 -4.63 3.23 5.45
N ALA A 86 -4.36 4.48 5.86
CA ALA A 86 -4.69 4.97 7.19
C ALA A 86 -6.21 4.96 7.44
N LYS A 87 -7.01 5.34 6.43
CA LYS A 87 -8.47 5.30 6.51
C LYS A 87 -8.98 3.89 6.70
N SER A 88 -8.51 2.92 5.92
CA SER A 88 -8.90 1.51 6.04
C SER A 88 -8.51 0.94 7.41
N ALA A 89 -7.29 1.23 7.88
CA ALA A 89 -6.83 0.79 9.19
C ALA A 89 -7.69 1.36 10.34
N SER A 90 -8.21 2.59 10.18
CA SER A 90 -9.04 3.24 11.21
C SER A 90 -10.52 2.82 11.20
N THR A 91 -11.00 2.22 10.10
CA THR A 91 -12.43 1.90 9.90
C THR A 91 -12.73 0.41 9.81
N THR A 92 -11.71 -0.44 9.78
CA THR A 92 -11.85 -1.90 9.68
C THR A 92 -11.00 -2.61 10.75
N ASN A 93 -11.25 -3.89 10.96
CA ASN A 93 -10.57 -4.67 12.00
C ASN A 93 -9.15 -5.10 11.56
N THR A 94 -8.29 -4.13 11.25
CA THR A 94 -6.90 -4.34 10.83
C THR A 94 -6.04 -3.14 11.25
N ASN A 95 -4.77 -3.13 10.88
CA ASN A 95 -3.85 -2.02 11.09
C ASN A 95 -3.02 -1.75 9.82
N VAL A 96 -2.26 -0.67 9.82
CA VAL A 96 -1.44 -0.23 8.67
C VAL A 96 -0.46 -1.33 8.23
N LYS A 97 0.23 -1.98 9.18
CA LYS A 97 1.19 -3.06 8.90
C LYS A 97 0.52 -4.24 8.21
N GLN A 98 -0.58 -4.74 8.75
CA GLN A 98 -1.32 -5.87 8.17
C GLN A 98 -1.89 -5.54 6.78
N LEU A 99 -2.36 -4.30 6.56
CA LEU A 99 -2.80 -3.87 5.23
C LEU A 99 -1.63 -3.80 4.25
N GLY A 100 -0.48 -3.30 4.67
CA GLY A 100 0.75 -3.31 3.88
C GLY A 100 1.13 -4.73 3.46
N GLU A 101 1.23 -5.67 4.41
CA GLU A 101 1.51 -7.09 4.15
C GLU A 101 0.51 -7.71 3.16
N ALA A 102 -0.78 -7.38 3.30
CA ALA A 102 -1.82 -7.85 2.38
C ALA A 102 -1.62 -7.29 0.96
N ILE A 103 -1.34 -5.99 0.83
CA ILE A 103 -1.10 -5.33 -0.45
C ILE A 103 0.11 -5.94 -1.16
N LEU A 104 1.22 -6.14 -0.46
CA LEU A 104 2.42 -6.78 -1.02
C LEU A 104 2.14 -8.21 -1.48
N THR A 105 1.32 -8.95 -0.73
CA THR A 105 0.95 -10.33 -1.07
C THR A 105 0.02 -10.41 -2.30
N VAL A 106 -0.92 -9.49 -2.45
CA VAL A 106 -1.74 -9.37 -3.68
C VAL A 106 -0.85 -9.02 -4.86
N GLY A 107 0.12 -8.14 -4.65
CA GLY A 107 1.11 -7.73 -5.62
C GLY A 107 0.50 -7.13 -6.88
N GLY A 108 1.17 -7.36 -8.01
CA GLY A 108 0.78 -6.83 -9.32
C GLY A 108 -0.62 -7.26 -9.80
N THR A 109 -1.20 -8.32 -9.23
CA THR A 109 -2.57 -8.74 -9.56
C THR A 109 -3.59 -7.62 -9.24
N ALA A 110 -3.33 -6.82 -8.21
CA ALA A 110 -4.20 -5.71 -7.85
C ALA A 110 -3.95 -4.43 -8.68
N ALA A 111 -2.85 -4.34 -9.41
CA ALA A 111 -2.52 -3.15 -10.22
C ALA A 111 -3.56 -2.86 -11.32
N ASN A 112 -4.29 -3.88 -11.76
CA ASN A 112 -5.30 -3.79 -12.82
C ASN A 112 -6.73 -3.54 -12.29
N LEU A 113 -6.93 -3.41 -10.99
CA LEU A 113 -8.25 -3.09 -10.42
C LEU A 113 -8.73 -1.71 -10.92
N LYS A 114 -9.94 -1.65 -11.49
CA LYS A 114 -10.50 -0.41 -12.05
C LYS A 114 -10.71 0.68 -11.01
N GLY A 115 -11.06 0.29 -9.79
CA GLY A 115 -11.18 1.19 -8.64
C GLY A 115 -9.85 1.49 -7.94
N GLY A 116 -8.74 0.97 -8.46
CA GLY A 116 -7.39 1.23 -7.98
C GLY A 116 -7.18 0.87 -6.52
N THR A 117 -6.34 1.64 -5.83
CA THR A 117 -6.00 1.41 -4.43
C THR A 117 -7.19 1.55 -3.46
N ALA A 118 -8.23 2.31 -3.83
CA ALA A 118 -9.44 2.42 -3.02
C ALA A 118 -10.25 1.12 -3.01
N GLU A 119 -10.42 0.49 -4.17
CA GLU A 119 -11.09 -0.81 -4.28
C GLU A 119 -10.30 -1.90 -3.57
N LEU A 120 -8.97 -1.92 -3.77
CA LEU A 120 -8.06 -2.84 -3.09
C LEU A 120 -8.20 -2.75 -1.56
N ASN A 121 -8.08 -1.55 -1.00
CA ASN A 121 -8.19 -1.33 0.45
C ASN A 121 -9.58 -1.69 0.99
N THR A 122 -10.64 -1.43 0.21
CA THR A 122 -12.01 -1.81 0.58
C THR A 122 -12.16 -3.33 0.67
N ALA A 123 -11.68 -4.06 -0.34
CA ALA A 123 -11.73 -5.53 -0.36
C ALA A 123 -10.93 -6.15 0.81
N LEU A 124 -9.72 -5.66 1.05
CA LEU A 124 -8.89 -6.10 2.18
C LEU A 124 -9.53 -5.76 3.53
N GLY A 125 -10.18 -4.61 3.66
CA GLY A 125 -10.91 -4.21 4.86
C GLY A 125 -12.11 -5.11 5.14
N ILE A 126 -12.85 -5.52 4.11
CA ILE A 126 -13.97 -6.48 4.22
C ILE A 126 -13.44 -7.84 4.72
N LEU A 127 -12.36 -8.35 4.13
CA LEU A 127 -11.72 -9.59 4.59
C LEU A 127 -11.26 -9.47 6.04
N ALA A 128 -10.64 -8.35 6.41
CA ALA A 128 -10.17 -8.11 7.78
C ALA A 128 -11.30 -8.07 8.81
N ASN A 129 -12.46 -7.50 8.47
CA ASN A 129 -13.64 -7.51 9.33
C ASN A 129 -14.19 -8.94 9.57
N ASN A 130 -13.91 -9.86 8.65
CA ASN A 130 -14.23 -11.29 8.78
C ASN A 130 -13.06 -12.13 9.33
N GLY A 131 -12.03 -11.50 9.88
CA GLY A 131 -10.91 -12.15 10.55
C GLY A 131 -9.75 -12.56 9.63
N ILE A 132 -9.84 -12.30 8.32
CA ILE A 132 -8.82 -12.66 7.31
C ILE A 132 -7.93 -11.44 7.05
N LYS A 133 -6.72 -11.41 7.62
CA LYS A 133 -5.85 -10.21 7.69
C LYS A 133 -4.44 -10.48 7.17
N GLY A 134 -3.68 -9.41 6.96
CA GLY A 134 -2.27 -9.47 6.60
C GLY A 134 -2.04 -10.27 5.33
N ALA A 135 -0.96 -11.02 5.28
CA ALA A 135 -0.60 -11.85 4.14
C ALA A 135 -1.66 -12.88 3.75
N GLU A 136 -2.42 -13.42 4.72
CA GLU A 136 -3.54 -14.32 4.46
C GLU A 136 -4.64 -13.61 3.66
N GLY A 137 -5.04 -12.40 4.07
CA GLY A 137 -6.01 -11.57 3.36
C GLY A 137 -5.56 -11.27 1.93
N GLY A 138 -4.30 -10.92 1.76
CA GLY A 138 -3.69 -10.72 0.45
C GLY A 138 -3.73 -11.97 -0.43
N THR A 139 -3.42 -13.13 0.13
CA THR A 139 -3.45 -14.42 -0.58
C THR A 139 -4.87 -14.76 -1.05
N HIS A 140 -5.87 -14.61 -0.18
CA HIS A 140 -7.26 -14.87 -0.54
C HIS A 140 -7.75 -13.94 -1.64
N LEU A 141 -7.47 -12.64 -1.52
CA LEU A 141 -7.84 -11.66 -2.54
C LEU A 141 -7.14 -11.95 -3.87
N ARG A 142 -5.83 -12.22 -3.85
CA ARG A 142 -5.07 -12.59 -5.05
C ARG A 142 -5.68 -13.79 -5.76
N ASN A 143 -5.97 -14.86 -5.02
CA ASN A 143 -6.55 -16.09 -5.59
C ASN A 143 -7.94 -15.84 -6.19
N MET A 144 -8.74 -14.99 -5.54
CA MET A 144 -10.04 -14.59 -6.07
C MET A 144 -9.89 -13.82 -7.40
N LEU A 145 -9.00 -12.84 -7.45
CA LEU A 145 -8.73 -12.05 -8.66
C LEU A 145 -8.23 -12.94 -9.80
N LEU A 146 -7.26 -13.81 -9.54
CA LEU A 146 -6.74 -14.76 -10.55
C LEU A 146 -7.83 -15.72 -11.06
N SER A 147 -8.72 -16.17 -10.19
CA SER A 147 -9.85 -17.03 -10.58
C SER A 147 -10.88 -16.29 -11.44
N LEU A 148 -11.04 -14.99 -11.25
CA LEU A 148 -11.90 -14.14 -12.07
C LEU A 148 -11.23 -13.80 -13.41
N GLU A 149 -9.93 -13.52 -13.42
CA GLU A 149 -9.16 -13.23 -14.65
C GLU A 149 -9.02 -14.43 -15.57
N SER A 150 -8.97 -15.65 -15.02
CA SER A 150 -8.80 -16.90 -15.77
C SER A 150 -9.80 -17.95 -15.29
N PRO A 151 -11.12 -17.74 -15.52
CA PRO A 151 -12.14 -18.66 -15.07
C PRO A 151 -12.10 -19.95 -15.88
N THR A 152 -12.46 -21.08 -15.26
CA THR A 152 -12.69 -22.32 -16.00
C THR A 152 -13.82 -22.15 -17.01
N ALA A 153 -13.89 -22.98 -18.06
CA ALA A 153 -14.92 -22.88 -19.08
C ALA A 153 -16.35 -22.97 -18.49
N ALA A 154 -16.54 -23.72 -17.42
CA ALA A 154 -17.81 -23.82 -16.71
C ALA A 154 -18.14 -22.52 -15.95
N ALA A 155 -17.13 -21.94 -15.25
CA ALA A 155 -17.30 -20.69 -14.52
C ALA A 155 -17.55 -19.51 -15.49
N ALA A 156 -16.81 -19.43 -16.60
CA ALA A 156 -17.00 -18.41 -17.62
C ALA A 156 -18.45 -18.39 -18.16
N LYS A 157 -19.03 -19.55 -18.46
CA LYS A 157 -20.43 -19.65 -18.90
C LYS A 157 -21.44 -19.17 -17.85
N GLN A 158 -21.14 -19.37 -16.57
CA GLN A 158 -22.02 -18.88 -15.50
C GLN A 158 -21.89 -17.36 -15.30
N LEU A 159 -20.65 -16.82 -15.36
CA LEU A 159 -20.41 -15.38 -15.32
C LEU A 159 -21.14 -14.66 -16.47
N GLU A 160 -21.04 -15.20 -17.70
CA GLU A 160 -21.75 -14.68 -18.87
C GLU A 160 -23.27 -14.66 -18.67
N LYS A 161 -23.87 -15.76 -18.16
CA LYS A 161 -25.30 -15.82 -17.84
C LYS A 161 -25.74 -14.79 -16.79
N LEU A 162 -24.85 -14.45 -15.85
CA LEU A 162 -25.10 -13.47 -14.81
C LEU A 162 -24.84 -12.04 -15.28
N GLY A 163 -24.40 -11.84 -16.53
CA GLY A 163 -24.03 -10.54 -17.07
C GLY A 163 -22.75 -9.96 -16.47
N VAL A 164 -21.93 -10.79 -15.82
CA VAL A 164 -20.64 -10.39 -15.24
C VAL A 164 -19.58 -10.50 -16.32
N ASN A 165 -19.10 -9.34 -16.78
CA ASN A 165 -17.95 -9.27 -17.69
C ASN A 165 -16.69 -9.00 -16.88
N VAL A 166 -15.73 -9.89 -16.94
CA VAL A 166 -14.47 -9.85 -16.17
C VAL A 166 -13.31 -9.33 -17.03
N TYR A 167 -13.55 -8.98 -18.31
CA TYR A 167 -12.56 -8.49 -19.28
C TYR A 167 -12.87 -7.07 -19.73
#